data_0bd0e1c9186570a8991dde97e43082e5
#
_entry.id   0bd0e1c9186570a8991dde97e43082e5
#
_cell.length_a   1.000
_cell.length_b   1.000
_cell.length_c   1.000
_cell.angle_alpha   90.00
_cell.angle_beta   90.00
_cell.angle_gamma   90.00
#
_symmetry.space_group_name_H-M   'P 1'
#
loop_
_entity.id
_entity.type
_entity.pdbx_description
1 polymer ?
#
loop_
_entity_poly.entity_id
_entity_poly.type
_entity_poly.pdbx_seq_one_letter_code
_entity_poly.pdbx_strand_id
1 'polypeptide(L)'
;MKYSTWIESRIGQCSVMLVVIGDAWSSAEDHAGRRRLDLPKDWVRQEIEAALRRQIPIIPVCVQGASMPSEDELPSSIADLTGFQSAEITDSRWDYDIGRLLKAIDDLVASGDDR
;
A
#
# COMPACT_ATOMS: atom_id res chain seq x y z
N MET A 1 -8.89 -20.05 12.35
CA MET A 1 -9.15 -19.05 11.30
C MET A 1 -8.03 -19.08 10.27
N LYS A 2 -8.38 -19.11 9.00
CA LYS A 2 -7.37 -19.03 7.96
C LYS A 2 -6.76 -17.64 7.96
N TYR A 3 -5.48 -17.58 7.64
CA TYR A 3 -4.71 -16.34 7.55
C TYR A 3 -5.38 -15.29 6.65
N SER A 4 -5.80 -15.70 5.44
CA SER A 4 -6.45 -14.81 4.50
C SER A 4 -7.78 -14.28 5.01
N THR A 5 -8.53 -15.09 5.76
CA THR A 5 -9.80 -14.67 6.36
C THR A 5 -9.56 -13.60 7.43
N TRP A 6 -8.49 -13.76 8.21
CA TRP A 6 -8.14 -12.77 9.23
C TRP A 6 -7.77 -11.44 8.59
N ILE A 7 -6.95 -11.48 7.53
CA ILE A 7 -6.58 -10.26 6.79
C ILE A 7 -7.83 -9.56 6.24
N GLU A 8 -8.72 -10.30 5.58
CA GLU A 8 -9.96 -9.75 5.03
C GLU A 8 -10.80 -9.06 6.11
N SER A 9 -10.90 -9.67 7.28
CA SER A 9 -11.66 -9.11 8.39
C SER A 9 -11.07 -7.79 8.87
N ARG A 10 -9.73 -7.73 8.99
CA ARG A 10 -9.06 -6.51 9.45
C ARG A 10 -9.12 -5.40 8.42
N ILE A 11 -8.87 -5.73 7.16
CA ILE A 11 -8.90 -4.75 6.07
C ILE A 11 -10.31 -4.17 5.90
N GLY A 12 -11.33 -4.99 6.05
CA GLY A 12 -12.72 -4.52 5.92
C GLY A 12 -13.12 -3.45 6.92
N GLN A 13 -12.32 -3.25 7.98
CA GLN A 13 -12.57 -2.23 8.99
C GLN A 13 -11.81 -0.93 8.73
N CYS A 14 -10.97 -0.90 7.68
CA CYS A 14 -10.15 0.26 7.37
C CYS A 14 -10.90 1.24 6.49
N SER A 15 -10.67 2.54 6.70
CA SER A 15 -11.18 3.61 5.83
C SER A 15 -10.19 3.97 4.74
N VAL A 16 -8.91 3.75 4.97
CA VAL A 16 -7.84 4.01 4.02
C VAL A 16 -6.66 3.12 4.39
N MET A 17 -5.89 2.70 3.37
CA MET A 17 -4.69 1.92 3.58
C MET A 17 -3.47 2.70 3.11
N LEU A 18 -2.42 2.74 3.93
CA LEU A 18 -1.14 3.29 3.53
C LEU A 18 -0.21 2.14 3.18
N VAL A 19 0.41 2.20 2.01
CA VAL A 19 1.42 1.23 1.59
C VAL A 19 2.76 1.95 1.58
N VAL A 20 3.60 1.68 2.57
CA VAL A 20 4.90 2.35 2.71
C VAL A 20 5.92 1.65 1.82
N ILE A 21 6.47 2.39 0.87
CA ILE A 21 7.36 1.86 -0.16
C ILE A 21 8.76 2.45 0.04
N GLY A 22 9.71 1.60 0.45
CA GLY A 22 11.11 1.96 0.52
C GLY A 22 11.89 1.39 -0.66
N ASP A 23 13.21 1.58 -0.68
CA ASP A 23 14.11 1.17 -1.78
C ASP A 23 13.94 -0.28 -2.19
N ALA A 24 13.81 -1.18 -1.22
CA ALA A 24 13.82 -2.62 -1.47
C ALA A 24 12.41 -3.21 -1.49
N TRP A 25 11.37 -2.37 -1.47
CA TRP A 25 10.00 -2.86 -1.32
C TRP A 25 9.61 -3.87 -2.41
N SER A 26 9.91 -3.53 -3.66
CA SER A 26 9.53 -4.39 -4.79
C SER A 26 10.50 -5.55 -5.02
N SER A 27 11.69 -5.49 -4.43
CA SER A 27 12.74 -6.50 -4.65
C SER A 27 13.03 -7.38 -3.42
N ALA A 28 12.37 -7.13 -2.29
CA ALA A 28 12.61 -7.88 -1.06
C ALA A 28 12.39 -9.38 -1.28
N GLU A 29 13.30 -10.20 -0.74
CA GLU A 29 13.31 -11.64 -0.93
C GLU A 29 13.13 -12.38 0.39
N ASP A 30 12.66 -13.61 0.31
CA ASP A 30 12.57 -14.50 1.47
C ASP A 30 13.89 -15.25 1.67
N HIS A 31 13.93 -16.19 2.64
CA HIS A 31 15.12 -16.96 2.94
C HIS A 31 15.63 -17.83 1.78
N ALA A 32 14.74 -18.16 0.85
CA ALA A 32 15.11 -19.01 -0.29
C ALA A 32 15.46 -18.17 -1.54
N GLY A 33 15.57 -16.86 -1.41
CA GLY A 33 15.89 -15.97 -2.52
C GLY A 33 14.72 -15.69 -3.46
N ARG A 34 13.49 -15.98 -3.04
CA ARG A 34 12.31 -15.72 -3.85
C ARG A 34 11.77 -14.32 -3.51
N ARG A 35 11.39 -13.57 -4.55
CA ARG A 35 10.82 -12.24 -4.34
C ARG A 35 9.50 -12.37 -3.57
N ARG A 36 9.37 -11.66 -2.46
CA ARG A 36 8.20 -11.77 -1.59
C ARG A 36 6.88 -11.47 -2.30
N LEU A 37 6.86 -10.43 -3.11
CA LEU A 37 5.62 -10.05 -3.82
C LEU A 37 5.16 -11.09 -4.83
N ASP A 38 6.04 -11.99 -5.27
CA ASP A 38 5.66 -13.08 -6.17
C ASP A 38 4.98 -14.23 -5.45
N LEU A 39 5.06 -14.26 -4.12
CA LEU A 39 4.50 -15.34 -3.33
C LEU A 39 3.03 -15.05 -3.01
N PRO A 40 2.09 -15.93 -3.43
CA PRO A 40 0.66 -15.66 -3.18
C PRO A 40 0.30 -15.50 -1.71
N LYS A 41 1.11 -16.06 -0.82
CA LYS A 41 0.86 -15.99 0.63
C LYS A 41 1.62 -14.87 1.32
N ASP A 42 2.35 -14.02 0.57
CA ASP A 42 3.04 -12.89 1.18
C ASP A 42 2.02 -11.97 1.86
N TRP A 43 2.35 -11.55 3.07
CA TRP A 43 1.43 -10.76 3.91
C TRP A 43 1.07 -9.43 3.25
N VAL A 44 2.08 -8.68 2.80
CA VAL A 44 1.86 -7.37 2.18
C VAL A 44 1.01 -7.50 0.92
N ARG A 45 1.33 -8.48 0.09
CA ARG A 45 0.56 -8.74 -1.13
C ARG A 45 -0.90 -9.03 -0.80
N GLN A 46 -1.16 -9.87 0.20
CA GLN A 46 -2.54 -10.20 0.59
C GLN A 46 -3.31 -9.00 1.11
N GLU A 47 -2.64 -8.12 1.86
CA GLU A 47 -3.27 -6.90 2.36
C GLU A 47 -3.68 -5.99 1.21
N ILE A 48 -2.82 -5.81 0.22
CA ILE A 48 -3.12 -4.98 -0.94
C ILE A 48 -4.25 -5.61 -1.77
N GLU A 49 -4.19 -6.92 -1.99
CA GLU A 49 -5.25 -7.63 -2.71
C GLU A 49 -6.60 -7.43 -2.04
N ALA A 50 -6.64 -7.54 -0.70
CA ALA A 50 -7.87 -7.37 0.06
C ALA A 50 -8.42 -5.94 -0.05
N ALA A 51 -7.53 -4.94 0.04
CA ALA A 51 -7.94 -3.55 -0.09
C ALA A 51 -8.52 -3.26 -1.46
N LEU A 52 -7.89 -3.79 -2.51
CA LEU A 52 -8.37 -3.60 -3.88
C LEU A 52 -9.75 -4.25 -4.08
N ARG A 53 -9.94 -5.46 -3.56
CA ARG A 53 -11.23 -6.15 -3.68
C ARG A 53 -12.34 -5.38 -2.97
N ARG A 54 -12.04 -4.81 -1.82
CA ARG A 54 -13.02 -4.08 -1.02
C ARG A 54 -13.15 -2.62 -1.41
N GLN A 55 -12.39 -2.19 -2.40
CA GLN A 55 -12.41 -0.81 -2.89
C GLN A 55 -12.06 0.20 -1.79
N ILE A 56 -11.17 -0.19 -0.90
CA ILE A 56 -10.63 0.70 0.12
C ILE A 56 -9.59 1.60 -0.54
N PRO A 57 -9.67 2.93 -0.37
CA PRO A 57 -8.67 3.83 -0.95
C PRO A 57 -7.28 3.51 -0.43
N ILE A 58 -6.29 3.53 -1.32
CA ILE A 58 -4.89 3.25 -0.98
C ILE A 58 -4.06 4.50 -1.26
N ILE A 59 -3.17 4.84 -0.34
CA ILE A 59 -2.16 5.87 -0.58
C ILE A 59 -0.80 5.20 -0.53
N PRO A 60 -0.14 5.00 -1.68
CA PRO A 60 1.26 4.57 -1.67
C PRO A 60 2.12 5.69 -1.11
N VAL A 61 2.98 5.38 -0.15
CA VAL A 61 3.84 6.37 0.51
C VAL A 61 5.28 6.00 0.24
N CYS A 62 5.95 6.76 -0.62
CA CYS A 62 7.35 6.52 -0.96
C CYS A 62 8.26 7.23 0.01
N VAL A 63 9.19 6.49 0.62
CA VAL A 63 10.10 7.02 1.63
C VAL A 63 11.55 6.78 1.22
N GLN A 64 12.47 7.56 1.78
CA GLN A 64 13.91 7.41 1.57
C GLN A 64 14.32 7.43 0.09
N GLY A 65 13.68 8.29 -0.68
CA GLY A 65 14.00 8.44 -2.10
C GLY A 65 13.46 7.35 -3.01
N ALA A 66 12.64 6.44 -2.48
CA ALA A 66 12.05 5.38 -3.30
C ALA A 66 11.04 5.94 -4.30
N SER A 67 10.94 5.28 -5.45
CA SER A 67 9.95 5.60 -6.47
C SER A 67 8.87 4.53 -6.50
N MET A 68 7.70 4.88 -7.04
CA MET A 68 6.66 3.88 -7.31
C MET A 68 7.20 2.84 -8.29
N PRO A 69 6.97 1.55 -8.02
CA PRO A 69 7.29 0.53 -9.00
C PRO A 69 6.39 0.68 -10.23
N SER A 70 6.86 0.20 -11.37
CA SER A 70 6.03 0.17 -12.57
C SER A 70 5.04 -0.98 -12.48
N GLU A 71 3.99 -0.91 -13.27
CA GLU A 71 2.97 -1.96 -13.32
C GLU A 71 3.60 -3.33 -13.62
N ASP A 72 4.60 -3.36 -14.52
CA ASP A 72 5.27 -4.59 -14.92
C ASP A 72 6.09 -5.22 -13.79
N GLU A 73 6.47 -4.44 -12.80
CA GLU A 73 7.25 -4.95 -11.66
C GLU A 73 6.37 -5.62 -10.59
N LEU A 74 5.06 -5.50 -10.71
CA LEU A 74 4.13 -6.02 -9.71
C LEU A 74 3.38 -7.24 -10.22
N PRO A 75 3.03 -8.18 -9.32
CA PRO A 75 2.10 -9.25 -9.69
C PRO A 75 0.79 -8.66 -10.18
N SER A 76 0.16 -9.33 -11.15
CA SER A 76 -1.07 -8.81 -11.76
C SER A 76 -2.17 -8.51 -10.74
N SER A 77 -2.23 -9.27 -9.64
CA SER A 77 -3.26 -9.10 -8.61
C SER A 77 -3.14 -7.79 -7.85
N ILE A 78 -1.99 -7.13 -7.87
CA ILE A 78 -1.78 -5.85 -7.18
C ILE A 78 -1.27 -4.76 -8.12
N ALA A 79 -1.27 -5.01 -9.43
CA ALA A 79 -0.78 -4.04 -10.40
C ALA A 79 -1.57 -2.73 -10.39
N ASP A 80 -2.83 -2.77 -9.99
CA ASP A 80 -3.68 -1.57 -9.89
C ASP A 80 -3.20 -0.59 -8.82
N LEU A 81 -2.27 -1.02 -7.95
CA LEU A 81 -1.65 -0.11 -6.97
C LEU A 81 -1.03 1.10 -7.66
N THR A 82 -0.50 0.93 -8.87
CA THR A 82 0.14 2.01 -9.61
C THR A 82 -0.83 3.08 -10.10
N GLY A 83 -2.14 2.81 -10.04
CA GLY A 83 -3.17 3.76 -10.42
C GLY A 83 -3.53 4.75 -9.32
N PHE A 84 -3.08 4.52 -8.09
CA PHE A 84 -3.35 5.43 -6.98
C PHE A 84 -2.30 6.53 -6.94
N GLN A 85 -2.72 7.73 -6.53
CA GLN A 85 -1.80 8.84 -6.38
C GLN A 85 -0.90 8.59 -5.17
N SER A 86 0.42 8.61 -5.39
CA SER A 86 1.39 8.38 -4.32
C SER A 86 1.73 9.67 -3.59
N ALA A 87 2.16 9.51 -2.33
CA ALA A 87 2.74 10.59 -1.55
C ALA A 87 4.23 10.31 -1.38
N GLU A 88 5.04 11.35 -1.26
CA GLU A 88 6.46 11.21 -1.00
C GLU A 88 6.77 11.84 0.35
N ILE A 89 7.53 11.12 1.18
CA ILE A 89 7.98 11.63 2.47
C ILE A 89 9.51 11.69 2.41
N THR A 90 10.05 12.90 2.58
CA THR A 90 11.50 13.11 2.56
C THR A 90 11.99 13.56 3.95
N ASP A 91 13.23 13.22 4.27
CA ASP A 91 13.82 13.62 5.55
C ASP A 91 13.97 15.14 5.65
N SER A 92 14.29 15.79 4.53
CA SER A 92 14.53 17.23 4.49
C SER A 92 13.25 18.05 4.62
N ARG A 93 12.09 17.47 4.33
CA ARG A 93 10.80 18.15 4.37
C ARG A 93 9.76 17.35 5.16
N TRP A 94 10.23 16.65 6.16
CA TRP A 94 9.41 15.71 6.91
C TRP A 94 8.07 16.30 7.39
N ASP A 95 8.13 17.42 8.09
CA ASP A 95 6.90 18.02 8.65
C ASP A 95 5.92 18.44 7.57
N TYR A 96 6.43 19.02 6.51
CA TYR A 96 5.60 19.44 5.38
C TYR A 96 4.96 18.25 4.68
N ASP A 97 5.77 17.22 4.39
CA ASP A 97 5.29 16.03 3.68
C ASP A 97 4.27 15.26 4.52
N ILE A 98 4.52 15.11 5.82
CA ILE A 98 3.57 14.45 6.72
C ILE A 98 2.26 15.25 6.79
N GLY A 99 2.34 16.58 6.85
CA GLY A 99 1.13 17.41 6.84
C GLY A 99 0.29 17.21 5.60
N ARG A 100 0.91 17.10 4.44
CA ARG A 100 0.21 16.83 3.19
C ARG A 100 -0.44 15.44 3.20
N LEU A 101 0.27 14.44 3.73
CA LEU A 101 -0.25 13.08 3.83
C LEU A 101 -1.48 13.04 4.74
N LEU A 102 -1.40 13.68 5.90
CA LEU A 102 -2.52 13.74 6.84
C LEU A 102 -3.74 14.39 6.20
N LYS A 103 -3.53 15.46 5.43
CA LYS A 103 -4.64 16.10 4.73
C LYS A 103 -5.27 15.16 3.69
N ALA A 104 -4.45 14.42 2.95
CA ALA A 104 -4.94 13.46 1.97
C ALA A 104 -5.77 12.36 2.64
N ILE A 105 -5.34 11.88 3.81
CA ILE A 105 -6.09 10.90 4.58
C ILE A 105 -7.43 11.47 5.01
N ASP A 106 -7.43 12.68 5.55
CA ASP A 106 -8.67 13.33 6.00
C ASP A 106 -9.66 13.50 4.86
N ASP A 107 -9.18 13.91 3.69
CA ASP A 107 -10.02 14.09 2.52
C ASP A 107 -10.67 12.78 2.07
N LEU A 108 -9.92 11.68 2.11
CA LEU A 108 -10.44 10.37 1.74
C LEU A 108 -11.45 9.85 2.75
N VAL A 109 -11.17 10.04 4.04
CA VAL A 109 -12.08 9.59 5.11
C VAL A 109 -13.38 10.39 5.05
N ALA A 110 -13.29 11.69 4.83
CA ALA A 110 -14.48 12.55 4.71
C ALA A 110 -15.34 12.12 3.51
N SER A 111 -14.70 11.80 2.37
CA SER A 111 -15.43 11.32 1.19
C SER A 111 -16.14 10.00 1.46
N GLY A 112 -15.53 9.13 2.26
CA GLY A 112 -16.13 7.85 2.65
C GLY A 112 -17.35 8.02 3.54
N ASP A 113 -17.35 9.05 4.37
CA ASP A 113 -18.44 9.32 5.31
C ASP A 113 -19.69 9.89 4.62
N ASP A 114 -19.55 10.36 3.40
CA ASP A 114 -20.65 10.97 2.62
C ASP A 114 -21.51 9.93 1.90
N ARG A 115 -21.26 8.67 2.09
CA ARG A 115 -22.00 7.58 1.42
C ARG A 115 -23.39 7.38 1.97
#